data_ceb369bc1ba04a94b79f498598a04fb7
#
_entry.id   ceb369bc1ba04a94b79f498598a04fb7
#
_cell.length_a   1.000
_cell.length_b   1.000
_cell.length_c   1.000
_cell.angle_alpha   90.00
_cell.angle_beta   90.00
_cell.angle_gamma   90.00
#
_symmetry.space_group_name_H-M   'P 1'
#
loop_
_entity.id
_entity.type
_entity.pdbx_description
1 polymer ?
#
loop_
_entity_poly.entity_id
_entity_poly.type
_entity_poly.pdbx_seq_one_letter_code
_entity_poly.pdbx_strand_id
1 'polypeptide(L)'
;MKKILYPILALCATMFLSGCEDRLDIEQKGVISADDFYQTDADAQNALNNLYQCFAYHIAGNEGIYVALPVLFNEAGDDMLAAGNMYGDNDFGAEINEFRYTYQNQVIENTYKGLYAVIYDANTIIDRVPDDSPIKKRVRAEAITLRAWSHLMLAIGWDCPPLVETVLPGDARPSNYEGGHQELLRWCAEQAESVVNDLDERISPTDKVGASKVTKGMALTVAGKARLFMGDYENAKKDLKQVISSNKYELVPTDRWANLFHTSGDLCEEMIFQSNCLDNANVGDWSGKINRTSWMWIQFWNWRTDKLASRPLFIGADGWGGHSIRADFAERMLANDGDSPRRKATFMTGDEFLYEMAWKDTEGMTRAQLETTDKIGIKDPTGLYGFGGYFAHKIVPWPEDNEKGWYGFKNLTIFRYAEVLLMYAEACAMTSDNDGLQYLNAIQNRAGSAHVSSALTLDEVKNEKAFEMWIEGVRFPDMVRWGDTDGIVNNGKNIPTTYDAFFKLGEPKHRLYVEYSNPNKGQTGFVKGKHEYFAYPKVAIDRNPNLQQNPSGL
;
A
#
# COMPACT_ATOMS: atom_id res chain seq x y z
N MET A 1 54.16 -56.00 -31.80
CA MET A 1 52.92 -55.67 -31.14
C MET A 1 52.79 -54.19 -30.68
N LYS A 2 53.89 -53.49 -30.35
CA LYS A 2 53.79 -52.04 -29.92
C LYS A 2 53.50 -51.05 -31.06
N LYS A 3 53.80 -51.38 -32.35
CA LYS A 3 53.57 -50.44 -33.47
C LYS A 3 52.16 -50.38 -34.03
N ILE A 4 51.21 -51.25 -33.59
CA ILE A 4 49.83 -51.28 -34.05
C ILE A 4 48.92 -50.65 -33.00
N LEU A 5 49.37 -50.49 -31.74
CA LEU A 5 48.58 -49.97 -30.64
C LEU A 5 48.33 -48.43 -30.70
N TYR A 6 49.32 -47.71 -31.25
CA TYR A 6 49.24 -46.24 -31.36
C TYR A 6 48.18 -45.72 -32.38
N PRO A 7 48.05 -46.32 -33.59
CA PRO A 7 47.02 -45.87 -34.52
C PRO A 7 45.63 -46.27 -34.09
N ILE A 8 45.46 -47.36 -33.33
CA ILE A 8 44.14 -47.75 -32.77
C ILE A 8 43.74 -46.82 -31.64
N LEU A 9 44.66 -46.41 -30.77
CA LEU A 9 44.42 -45.43 -29.73
C LEU A 9 44.09 -44.04 -30.29
N ALA A 10 44.76 -43.63 -31.37
CA ALA A 10 44.44 -42.36 -32.03
C ALA A 10 43.10 -42.39 -32.76
N LEU A 11 42.69 -43.52 -33.34
CA LEU A 11 41.38 -43.68 -33.99
C LEU A 11 40.23 -43.73 -32.97
N CYS A 12 40.44 -44.33 -31.80
CA CYS A 12 39.48 -44.29 -30.68
C CYS A 12 39.35 -42.89 -30.06
N ALA A 13 40.46 -42.13 -29.95
CA ALA A 13 40.43 -40.76 -29.43
C ALA A 13 39.68 -39.79 -30.36
N THR A 14 39.74 -39.99 -31.68
CA THR A 14 38.98 -39.16 -32.64
C THR A 14 37.49 -39.50 -32.69
N MET A 15 37.09 -40.73 -32.32
CA MET A 15 35.68 -41.08 -32.24
C MET A 15 35.00 -40.55 -30.97
N PHE A 16 35.74 -40.15 -29.94
CA PHE A 16 35.20 -39.52 -28.74
C PHE A 16 35.08 -37.99 -28.87
N LEU A 17 35.61 -37.37 -29.92
CA LEU A 17 35.54 -35.92 -30.15
C LEU A 17 34.38 -35.50 -31.07
N SER A 18 33.67 -36.44 -31.71
CA SER A 18 32.40 -36.17 -32.37
C SER A 18 31.28 -36.33 -31.32
N GLY A 19 31.30 -35.47 -30.34
CA GLY A 19 30.17 -35.31 -29.45
C GLY A 19 28.97 -34.85 -30.29
N CYS A 20 27.87 -35.58 -30.20
CA CYS A 20 26.61 -35.22 -30.82
C CYS A 20 26.08 -33.95 -30.15
N GLU A 21 26.56 -32.77 -30.55
CA GLU A 21 25.88 -31.50 -30.18
C GLU A 21 24.44 -31.49 -30.70
N ASP A 22 24.20 -32.02 -31.89
CA ASP A 22 22.86 -32.12 -32.51
C ASP A 22 21.87 -33.08 -31.82
N ARG A 23 22.30 -33.91 -30.86
CA ARG A 23 21.40 -34.81 -30.12
C ARG A 23 20.98 -34.29 -28.76
N LEU A 24 21.57 -33.17 -28.31
CA LEU A 24 21.18 -32.49 -27.09
C LEU A 24 20.15 -31.37 -27.35
N ASP A 25 20.00 -30.98 -28.61
CA ASP A 25 18.90 -30.07 -29.06
C ASP A 25 17.62 -30.87 -29.26
N ILE A 26 17.06 -31.34 -28.18
CA ILE A 26 15.70 -31.91 -28.20
C ILE A 26 14.73 -30.74 -28.33
N GLU A 27 14.20 -30.54 -29.53
CA GLU A 27 13.04 -29.66 -29.74
C GLU A 27 11.98 -29.96 -28.69
N GLN A 28 11.73 -29.04 -27.78
CA GLN A 28 10.67 -29.18 -26.78
C GLN A 28 9.31 -29.15 -27.50
N LYS A 29 8.83 -30.32 -27.90
CA LYS A 29 7.51 -30.43 -28.56
C LYS A 29 6.41 -30.06 -27.58
N GLY A 30 5.60 -29.06 -27.93
CA GLY A 30 4.45 -28.63 -27.16
C GLY A 30 4.72 -27.51 -26.15
N VAL A 31 5.91 -26.93 -26.14
CA VAL A 31 6.23 -25.71 -25.37
C VAL A 31 6.57 -24.61 -26.37
N ILE A 32 5.90 -23.47 -26.26
CA ILE A 32 6.24 -22.28 -27.04
C ILE A 32 7.57 -21.75 -26.47
N SER A 33 8.59 -21.54 -27.33
CA SER A 33 9.84 -20.94 -26.88
C SER A 33 9.62 -19.53 -26.38
N ALA A 34 10.48 -19.03 -25.48
CA ALA A 34 10.37 -17.66 -25.00
C ALA A 34 10.52 -16.62 -26.15
N ASP A 35 11.18 -16.98 -27.23
CA ASP A 35 11.36 -16.09 -28.39
C ASP A 35 10.13 -16.11 -29.32
N ASP A 36 9.37 -17.19 -29.34
CA ASP A 36 8.12 -17.32 -30.10
C ASP A 36 6.90 -16.79 -29.34
N PHE A 37 6.97 -16.74 -28.03
CA PHE A 37 5.96 -16.10 -27.18
C PHE A 37 6.02 -14.57 -27.33
N TYR A 38 5.31 -13.73 -27.09
CA TYR A 38 5.30 -12.26 -27.23
C TYR A 38 5.12 -11.72 -28.67
N GLN A 39 4.93 -12.59 -29.67
CA GLN A 39 4.84 -12.15 -31.07
C GLN A 39 3.44 -11.66 -31.46
N THR A 40 2.38 -12.19 -30.88
CA THR A 40 1.00 -11.83 -31.21
C THR A 40 0.40 -10.82 -30.21
N ASP A 41 -0.66 -10.12 -30.60
CA ASP A 41 -1.42 -9.25 -29.69
C ASP A 41 -2.01 -10.04 -28.49
N ALA A 42 -2.39 -11.29 -28.72
CA ALA A 42 -2.90 -12.16 -27.67
C ALA A 42 -1.80 -12.52 -26.65
N ASP A 43 -0.57 -12.80 -27.12
CA ASP A 43 0.56 -13.09 -26.24
C ASP A 43 0.93 -11.86 -25.42
N ALA A 44 0.97 -10.68 -26.05
CA ALA A 44 1.22 -9.44 -25.37
C ALA A 44 0.17 -9.17 -24.27
N GLN A 45 -1.11 -9.42 -24.56
CA GLN A 45 -2.17 -9.29 -23.54
C GLN A 45 -2.03 -10.31 -22.41
N ASN A 46 -1.64 -11.56 -22.71
CA ASN A 46 -1.38 -12.57 -21.69
C ASN A 46 -0.18 -12.21 -20.81
N ALA A 47 0.87 -11.67 -21.39
CA ALA A 47 2.01 -11.16 -20.63
C ALA A 47 1.62 -10.00 -19.69
N LEU A 48 0.78 -9.09 -20.18
CA LEU A 48 0.24 -8.01 -19.35
C LEU A 48 -0.65 -8.53 -18.21
N ASN A 49 -1.48 -9.53 -18.46
CA ASN A 49 -2.30 -10.16 -17.42
C ASN A 49 -1.42 -10.80 -16.34
N ASN A 50 -0.28 -11.42 -16.73
CA ASN A 50 0.70 -11.92 -15.77
C ASN A 50 1.33 -10.79 -14.94
N LEU A 51 1.67 -9.66 -15.54
CA LEU A 51 2.18 -8.49 -14.82
C LEU A 51 1.17 -7.95 -13.80
N TYR A 52 -0.12 -7.85 -14.14
CA TYR A 52 -1.15 -7.48 -13.18
C TYR A 52 -1.29 -8.50 -12.04
N GLN A 53 -1.17 -9.80 -12.35
CA GLN A 53 -1.18 -10.84 -11.32
C GLN A 53 0.04 -10.76 -10.40
N CYS A 54 1.23 -10.49 -10.96
CA CYS A 54 2.45 -10.24 -10.21
C CYS A 54 2.31 -9.02 -9.29
N PHE A 55 1.75 -7.92 -9.83
CA PHE A 55 1.45 -6.72 -9.06
C PHE A 55 0.50 -7.01 -7.90
N ALA A 56 -0.63 -7.66 -8.15
CA ALA A 56 -1.59 -8.01 -7.09
C ALA A 56 -0.94 -8.93 -6.03
N TYR A 57 -0.14 -9.89 -6.45
CA TYR A 57 0.52 -10.82 -5.55
C TYR A 57 1.55 -10.13 -4.64
N HIS A 58 2.39 -9.28 -5.20
CA HIS A 58 3.50 -8.69 -4.45
C HIS A 58 3.13 -7.37 -3.76
N ILE A 59 2.20 -6.60 -4.30
CA ILE A 59 1.85 -5.28 -3.78
C ILE A 59 0.62 -5.32 -2.88
N ALA A 60 -0.38 -6.11 -3.21
CA ALA A 60 -1.58 -6.25 -2.38
C ALA A 60 -1.45 -7.25 -1.24
N GLY A 61 -0.39 -8.03 -1.16
CA GLY A 61 -0.05 -8.73 0.05
C GLY A 61 -0.33 -10.21 0.13
N ASN A 62 -0.09 -10.95 -0.94
CA ASN A 62 -0.31 -12.39 -0.93
C ASN A 62 0.90 -13.26 -0.64
N GLU A 63 2.06 -12.68 -0.41
CA GLU A 63 3.25 -13.44 0.01
C GLU A 63 3.32 -13.59 1.56
N GLY A 64 2.17 -13.81 2.20
CA GLY A 64 2.05 -13.86 3.65
C GLY A 64 1.43 -12.59 4.23
N ILE A 65 1.25 -12.56 5.54
CA ILE A 65 0.57 -11.49 6.29
C ILE A 65 1.32 -10.14 6.32
N TYR A 66 2.53 -10.06 5.79
CA TYR A 66 3.44 -8.92 5.97
C TYR A 66 3.79 -8.19 4.67
N VAL A 67 2.96 -8.23 3.65
CA VAL A 67 3.39 -7.85 2.29
C VAL A 67 2.68 -6.66 1.68
N ALA A 68 1.73 -6.06 2.30
CA ALA A 68 1.10 -4.90 1.66
C ALA A 68 2.01 -3.67 1.76
N LEU A 69 2.37 -3.09 0.62
CA LEU A 69 3.11 -1.82 0.56
C LEU A 69 2.50 -0.73 1.45
N PRO A 70 1.17 -0.55 1.52
CA PRO A 70 0.56 0.39 2.45
C PRO A 70 0.90 0.11 3.92
N VAL A 71 1.06 -1.15 4.32
CA VAL A 71 1.44 -1.52 5.69
C VAL A 71 2.75 -0.85 6.07
N LEU A 72 3.78 -0.96 5.25
CA LEU A 72 5.10 -0.37 5.53
C LEU A 72 5.02 1.14 5.78
N PHE A 73 4.34 1.86 4.90
CA PHE A 73 4.27 3.32 5.00
C PHE A 73 3.25 3.80 6.04
N ASN A 74 2.20 3.04 6.32
CA ASN A 74 1.25 3.37 7.37
C ASN A 74 1.88 3.19 8.75
N GLU A 75 2.55 2.06 8.99
CA GLU A 75 3.12 1.75 10.29
C GLU A 75 4.24 2.69 10.71
N ALA A 76 4.92 3.33 9.77
CA ALA A 76 5.92 4.36 10.04
C ALA A 76 5.33 5.76 10.33
N GLY A 77 4.01 5.96 10.19
CA GLY A 77 3.35 7.25 10.42
C GLY A 77 3.19 7.64 11.90
N ASP A 78 2.66 8.86 12.10
CA ASP A 78 2.33 9.43 13.42
C ASP A 78 0.85 9.27 13.80
N ASP A 79 0.10 8.51 13.03
CA ASP A 79 -1.35 8.48 13.00
C ASP A 79 -1.94 7.13 13.43
N MET A 80 -1.10 6.12 13.66
CA MET A 80 -1.53 4.80 14.08
C MET A 80 -0.57 4.14 15.07
N LEU A 81 -1.05 3.06 15.69
CA LEU A 81 -0.27 2.14 16.51
C LEU A 81 -0.33 0.74 15.92
N ALA A 82 0.79 0.07 15.84
CA ALA A 82 0.92 -1.29 15.33
C ALA A 82 1.68 -2.15 16.35
N ALA A 83 1.00 -3.15 16.93
CA ALA A 83 1.64 -3.99 17.94
C ALA A 83 1.06 -5.41 18.06
N GLY A 84 -0.02 -5.71 17.37
CA GLY A 84 -0.75 -6.97 17.54
C GLY A 84 -1.71 -6.96 18.74
N ASN A 85 -2.22 -8.13 19.09
CA ASN A 85 -3.15 -8.31 20.20
C ASN A 85 -2.52 -7.97 21.57
N MET A 86 -1.23 -8.17 21.69
CA MET A 86 -0.37 -7.72 22.79
C MET A 86 0.97 -7.31 22.20
N TYR A 87 1.77 -6.57 22.96
CA TYR A 87 3.11 -6.19 22.51
C TYR A 87 3.96 -7.43 22.16
N GLY A 88 4.52 -7.44 20.96
CA GLY A 88 5.28 -8.55 20.41
C GLY A 88 4.49 -9.59 19.62
N ASP A 89 3.17 -9.49 19.56
CA ASP A 89 2.33 -10.39 18.77
C ASP A 89 2.48 -10.11 17.25
N ASN A 90 2.62 -8.83 16.88
CA ASN A 90 3.02 -8.38 15.54
C ASN A 90 4.31 -7.56 15.63
N ASP A 91 5.42 -8.24 15.93
CA ASP A 91 6.69 -7.56 16.22
C ASP A 91 7.25 -6.82 15.00
N PHE A 92 7.06 -7.35 13.79
CA PHE A 92 7.54 -6.71 12.56
C PHE A 92 6.90 -5.34 12.30
N GLY A 93 5.60 -5.21 12.56
CA GLY A 93 4.89 -3.93 12.46
C GLY A 93 5.27 -2.97 13.59
N ALA A 94 5.36 -3.49 14.82
CA ALA A 94 5.82 -2.71 15.97
C ALA A 94 7.25 -2.19 15.79
N GLU A 95 8.15 -2.99 15.18
CA GLU A 95 9.50 -2.55 14.83
C GLU A 95 9.49 -1.34 13.91
N ILE A 96 8.61 -1.33 12.89
CA ILE A 96 8.49 -0.20 11.96
C ILE A 96 7.90 1.00 12.68
N ASN A 97 6.80 0.83 13.40
CA ASN A 97 6.10 1.91 14.10
C ASN A 97 6.99 2.60 15.16
N GLU A 98 7.87 1.85 15.79
CA GLU A 98 8.82 2.31 16.81
C GLU A 98 10.19 2.70 16.24
N PHE A 99 10.46 2.54 14.96
CA PHE A 99 11.76 2.76 14.31
C PHE A 99 12.91 1.97 14.96
N ARG A 100 12.66 0.76 15.39
CA ARG A 100 13.65 -0.20 15.92
C ARG A 100 13.93 -1.37 14.96
N TYR A 101 13.38 -1.28 13.75
CA TYR A 101 13.59 -2.29 12.72
C TYR A 101 15.07 -2.40 12.33
N THR A 102 15.43 -3.57 11.85
CA THR A 102 16.72 -3.85 11.24
C THR A 102 16.54 -4.22 9.77
N TYR A 103 17.64 -4.35 9.04
CA TYR A 103 17.63 -4.85 7.66
C TYR A 103 17.11 -6.30 7.52
N GLN A 104 16.71 -6.97 8.61
CA GLN A 104 16.07 -8.29 8.64
C GLN A 104 14.54 -8.24 8.76
N ASN A 105 13.94 -7.05 8.86
CA ASN A 105 12.50 -6.91 8.99
C ASN A 105 11.79 -7.42 7.72
N GLN A 106 10.84 -8.34 7.90
CA GLN A 106 10.17 -9.05 6.79
C GLN A 106 9.27 -8.13 5.96
N VAL A 107 8.63 -7.13 6.56
CA VAL A 107 7.77 -6.19 5.82
C VAL A 107 8.63 -5.38 4.85
N ILE A 108 9.78 -4.90 5.32
CA ILE A 108 10.75 -4.16 4.49
C ILE A 108 11.27 -5.06 3.35
N GLU A 109 11.68 -6.30 3.68
CA GLU A 109 12.19 -7.25 2.68
C GLU A 109 11.17 -7.59 1.61
N ASN A 110 9.96 -7.97 2.02
CA ASN A 110 8.92 -8.40 1.09
C ASN A 110 8.45 -7.24 0.20
N THR A 111 8.34 -6.02 0.75
CA THR A 111 7.97 -4.84 -0.04
C THR A 111 9.04 -4.51 -1.08
N TYR A 112 10.30 -4.48 -0.69
CA TYR A 112 11.43 -4.24 -1.60
C TYR A 112 11.50 -5.27 -2.73
N LYS A 113 11.45 -6.54 -2.37
CA LYS A 113 11.47 -7.68 -3.29
C LYS A 113 10.26 -7.67 -4.23
N GLY A 114 9.08 -7.34 -3.71
CA GLY A 114 7.85 -7.27 -4.49
C GLY A 114 7.90 -6.19 -5.57
N LEU A 115 8.42 -5.01 -5.25
CA LEU A 115 8.60 -3.92 -6.22
C LEU A 115 9.54 -4.33 -7.35
N TYR A 116 10.65 -5.02 -7.05
CA TYR A 116 11.55 -5.52 -8.09
C TYR A 116 10.97 -6.69 -8.89
N ALA A 117 10.08 -7.50 -8.32
CA ALA A 117 9.37 -8.52 -9.09
C ALA A 117 8.47 -7.90 -10.17
N VAL A 118 7.74 -6.83 -9.82
CA VAL A 118 6.94 -6.05 -10.78
C VAL A 118 7.84 -5.42 -11.86
N ILE A 119 8.99 -4.85 -11.50
CA ILE A 119 9.96 -4.27 -12.43
C ILE A 119 10.48 -5.35 -13.40
N TYR A 120 10.78 -6.55 -12.91
CA TYR A 120 11.27 -7.64 -13.75
C TYR A 120 10.22 -8.07 -14.80
N ASP A 121 8.97 -8.28 -14.40
CA ASP A 121 7.90 -8.66 -15.33
C ASP A 121 7.59 -7.52 -16.32
N ALA A 122 7.62 -6.26 -15.86
CA ALA A 122 7.45 -5.11 -16.73
C ALA A 122 8.58 -5.01 -17.76
N ASN A 123 9.84 -5.16 -17.34
CA ASN A 123 10.99 -5.17 -18.25
C ASN A 123 10.91 -6.32 -19.25
N THR A 124 10.43 -7.49 -18.86
CA THR A 124 10.23 -8.62 -19.77
C THR A 124 9.26 -8.27 -20.91
N ILE A 125 8.18 -7.56 -20.60
CA ILE A 125 7.25 -7.05 -21.62
C ILE A 125 7.93 -6.01 -22.50
N ILE A 126 8.60 -5.05 -21.91
CA ILE A 126 9.24 -3.94 -22.63
C ILE A 126 10.34 -4.43 -23.57
N ASP A 127 11.11 -5.42 -23.14
CA ASP A 127 12.22 -5.95 -23.93
C ASP A 127 11.75 -6.90 -25.04
N ARG A 128 10.64 -7.64 -24.85
CA ARG A 128 10.26 -8.75 -25.74
C ARG A 128 9.03 -8.48 -26.60
N VAL A 129 8.09 -7.65 -26.17
CA VAL A 129 6.90 -7.31 -26.95
C VAL A 129 7.26 -6.22 -27.96
N PRO A 130 7.16 -6.47 -29.29
CA PRO A 130 7.38 -5.42 -30.30
C PRO A 130 6.31 -4.33 -30.21
N ASP A 131 6.56 -3.16 -30.81
CA ASP A 131 5.65 -2.03 -30.81
C ASP A 131 4.91 -1.84 -32.16
N ASP A 132 4.67 -2.94 -32.86
CA ASP A 132 4.16 -3.01 -34.24
C ASP A 132 2.63 -3.02 -34.35
N SER A 133 1.91 -3.00 -33.24
CA SER A 133 0.44 -2.87 -33.24
C SER A 133 -0.04 -1.90 -32.13
N PRO A 134 -1.26 -1.33 -32.27
CA PRO A 134 -1.84 -0.49 -31.20
C PRO A 134 -2.01 -1.24 -29.86
N ILE A 135 -2.35 -2.52 -29.87
CA ILE A 135 -2.50 -3.34 -28.67
C ILE A 135 -1.15 -3.52 -27.99
N LYS A 136 -0.12 -3.86 -28.74
CA LYS A 136 1.24 -4.04 -28.19
C LYS A 136 1.83 -2.74 -27.65
N LYS A 137 1.61 -1.61 -28.35
CA LYS A 137 2.01 -0.29 -27.84
C LYS A 137 1.35 0.02 -26.50
N ARG A 138 0.04 -0.19 -26.38
CA ARG A 138 -0.69 -0.02 -25.13
C ARG A 138 -0.15 -0.96 -24.03
N VAL A 139 0.06 -2.25 -24.32
CA VAL A 139 0.61 -3.22 -23.37
C VAL A 139 1.98 -2.77 -22.83
N ARG A 140 2.86 -2.30 -23.70
CA ARG A 140 4.16 -1.74 -23.32
C ARG A 140 4.00 -0.49 -22.46
N ALA A 141 3.07 0.39 -22.81
CA ALA A 141 2.80 1.62 -22.07
C ALA A 141 2.30 1.35 -20.65
N GLU A 142 1.42 0.36 -20.47
CA GLU A 142 0.97 -0.09 -19.15
C GLU A 142 2.13 -0.67 -18.34
N ALA A 143 3.00 -1.49 -18.95
CA ALA A 143 4.18 -2.04 -18.30
C ALA A 143 5.20 -0.95 -17.89
N ILE A 144 5.46 0.05 -18.76
CA ILE A 144 6.33 1.19 -18.45
C ILE A 144 5.78 2.00 -17.28
N THR A 145 4.47 2.22 -17.24
CA THR A 145 3.81 2.94 -16.13
C THR A 145 3.95 2.19 -14.80
N LEU A 146 3.73 0.88 -14.77
CA LEU A 146 3.90 0.06 -13.57
C LEU A 146 5.36 -0.02 -13.12
N ARG A 147 6.30 -0.07 -14.06
CA ARG A 147 7.75 0.01 -13.78
C ARG A 147 8.13 1.36 -13.17
N ALA A 148 7.66 2.45 -13.75
CA ALA A 148 7.90 3.80 -13.25
C ALA A 148 7.32 3.99 -11.84
N TRP A 149 6.10 3.52 -11.60
CA TRP A 149 5.48 3.53 -10.28
C TRP A 149 6.28 2.71 -9.27
N SER A 150 6.76 1.51 -9.65
CA SER A 150 7.53 0.65 -8.75
C SER A 150 8.87 1.29 -8.37
N HIS A 151 9.57 1.92 -9.33
CA HIS A 151 10.79 2.69 -9.04
C HIS A 151 10.51 3.95 -8.21
N LEU A 152 9.36 4.61 -8.41
CA LEU A 152 8.94 5.73 -7.57
C LEU A 152 8.76 5.28 -6.10
N MET A 153 8.09 4.15 -5.87
CA MET A 153 7.93 3.60 -4.50
C MET A 153 9.27 3.18 -3.90
N LEU A 154 10.17 2.61 -4.70
CA LEU A 154 11.53 2.29 -4.28
C LEU A 154 12.32 3.56 -3.93
N ALA A 155 12.26 4.61 -4.73
CA ALA A 155 12.92 5.89 -4.44
C ALA A 155 12.40 6.49 -3.13
N ILE A 156 11.08 6.54 -2.96
CA ILE A 156 10.42 7.06 -1.76
C ILE A 156 10.83 6.27 -0.51
N GLY A 157 10.92 4.95 -0.62
CA GLY A 157 11.22 4.08 0.54
C GLY A 157 12.71 3.88 0.81
N TRP A 158 13.57 3.90 -0.22
CA TRP A 158 14.99 3.49 -0.10
C TRP A 158 16.00 4.45 -0.71
N ASP A 159 15.64 5.69 -0.97
CA ASP A 159 16.50 6.75 -1.50
C ASP A 159 16.99 6.47 -2.94
N CYS A 160 18.17 5.87 -3.08
CA CYS A 160 18.85 5.59 -4.35
C CYS A 160 18.97 4.08 -4.64
N PRO A 161 17.87 3.31 -4.68
CA PRO A 161 17.92 1.90 -5.03
C PRO A 161 18.44 1.72 -6.47
N PRO A 162 18.94 0.53 -6.83
CA PRO A 162 19.36 0.24 -8.21
C PRO A 162 18.24 0.54 -9.22
N LEU A 163 18.54 1.35 -10.22
CA LEU A 163 17.66 1.54 -11.38
C LEU A 163 17.83 0.37 -12.35
N VAL A 164 16.72 -0.32 -12.66
CA VAL A 164 16.70 -1.50 -13.52
C VAL A 164 15.74 -1.28 -14.68
N GLU A 165 16.29 -0.99 -15.86
CA GLU A 165 15.54 -0.61 -17.06
C GLU A 165 15.29 -1.75 -18.04
N THR A 166 16.02 -2.87 -17.88
CA THR A 166 15.94 -4.05 -18.74
C THR A 166 15.99 -5.33 -17.91
N VAL A 167 15.72 -6.48 -18.52
CA VAL A 167 15.93 -7.78 -17.88
C VAL A 167 17.43 -8.01 -17.67
N LEU A 168 17.83 -8.10 -16.40
CA LEU A 168 19.23 -8.30 -16.04
C LEU A 168 19.65 -9.78 -16.10
N PRO A 169 20.90 -10.07 -16.47
CA PRO A 169 21.50 -11.40 -16.29
C PRO A 169 21.46 -11.86 -14.82
N GLY A 170 21.37 -13.16 -14.57
CA GLY A 170 21.25 -13.70 -13.22
C GLY A 170 22.45 -13.43 -12.30
N ASP A 171 23.59 -13.08 -12.86
CA ASP A 171 24.82 -12.69 -12.15
C ASP A 171 25.01 -11.18 -12.04
N ALA A 172 24.09 -10.36 -12.55
CA ALA A 172 24.15 -8.91 -12.43
C ALA A 172 24.13 -8.46 -10.95
N ARG A 173 24.93 -7.46 -10.65
CA ARG A 173 25.05 -6.87 -9.30
C ARG A 173 25.04 -5.34 -9.40
N PRO A 174 23.88 -4.73 -9.73
CA PRO A 174 23.79 -3.29 -9.90
C PRO A 174 24.07 -2.57 -8.57
N SER A 175 24.80 -1.46 -8.61
CA SER A 175 25.02 -0.57 -7.47
C SER A 175 23.76 0.29 -7.18
N ASN A 176 23.79 1.00 -6.07
CA ASN A 176 22.87 2.11 -5.84
C ASN A 176 22.88 3.04 -7.05
N TYR A 177 21.74 3.67 -7.33
CA TYR A 177 21.66 4.59 -8.47
C TYR A 177 22.55 5.82 -8.27
N GLU A 178 23.57 5.95 -9.13
CA GLU A 178 24.60 7.00 -9.00
C GLU A 178 24.11 8.40 -9.37
N GLY A 179 23.01 8.50 -10.12
CA GLY A 179 22.37 9.78 -10.46
C GLY A 179 21.75 10.52 -9.27
N GLY A 180 21.58 9.82 -8.14
CA GLY A 180 20.99 10.37 -6.93
C GLY A 180 19.45 10.38 -6.94
N HIS A 181 18.89 10.63 -5.78
CA HIS A 181 17.45 10.57 -5.51
C HIS A 181 16.61 11.44 -6.48
N GLN A 182 17.02 12.69 -6.68
CA GLN A 182 16.29 13.64 -7.52
C GLN A 182 16.24 13.22 -9.00
N GLU A 183 17.34 12.65 -9.52
CA GLU A 183 17.37 12.15 -10.89
C GLU A 183 16.55 10.87 -11.05
N LEU A 184 16.51 10.01 -10.01
CA LEU A 184 15.66 8.82 -10.02
C LEU A 184 14.17 9.20 -10.05
N LEU A 185 13.75 10.16 -9.25
CA LEU A 185 12.39 10.69 -9.28
C LEU A 185 12.05 11.32 -10.64
N ARG A 186 13.00 12.08 -11.23
CA ARG A 186 12.84 12.66 -12.57
C ARG A 186 12.64 11.57 -13.61
N TRP A 187 13.49 10.53 -13.58
CA TRP A 187 13.34 9.37 -14.45
C TRP A 187 11.96 8.74 -14.34
N CYS A 188 11.45 8.55 -13.12
CA CYS A 188 10.10 8.00 -12.91
C CYS A 188 9.01 8.87 -13.56
N ALA A 189 9.10 10.20 -13.40
CA ALA A 189 8.16 11.12 -14.01
C ALA A 189 8.21 11.05 -15.55
N GLU A 190 9.40 11.14 -16.13
CA GLU A 190 9.61 11.11 -17.59
C GLU A 190 9.19 9.78 -18.23
N GLN A 191 9.43 8.65 -17.56
CA GLN A 191 8.97 7.35 -18.03
C GLN A 191 7.44 7.30 -18.10
N ALA A 192 6.76 7.73 -17.05
CA ALA A 192 5.29 7.75 -17.01
C ALA A 192 4.70 8.71 -18.06
N GLU A 193 5.28 9.91 -18.21
CA GLU A 193 4.84 10.88 -19.23
C GLU A 193 5.04 10.37 -20.66
N SER A 194 6.15 9.68 -20.93
CA SER A 194 6.53 9.25 -22.28
C SER A 194 5.49 8.36 -22.95
N VAL A 195 4.64 7.70 -22.17
CA VAL A 195 3.68 6.71 -22.67
C VAL A 195 2.21 7.15 -22.55
N VAL A 196 1.94 8.36 -22.08
CA VAL A 196 0.56 8.84 -21.86
C VAL A 196 -0.29 8.74 -23.13
N ASN A 197 0.29 8.97 -24.32
CA ASN A 197 -0.44 8.93 -25.57
C ASN A 197 -0.74 7.51 -26.10
N ASP A 198 -0.02 6.50 -25.60
CA ASP A 198 -0.22 5.10 -25.97
C ASP A 198 -1.17 4.36 -25.01
N LEU A 199 -1.56 5.02 -23.90
CA LEU A 199 -2.48 4.46 -22.91
C LEU A 199 -3.93 4.77 -23.25
N ASP A 200 -4.81 3.83 -22.88
CA ASP A 200 -6.24 4.08 -22.88
C ASP A 200 -6.61 5.19 -21.89
N GLU A 201 -7.64 5.95 -22.21
CA GLU A 201 -8.25 6.88 -21.28
C GLU A 201 -9.53 6.26 -20.71
N ARG A 202 -9.82 6.51 -19.44
CA ARG A 202 -11.11 6.19 -18.86
C ARG A 202 -12.23 6.92 -19.61
N ILE A 203 -13.31 6.23 -19.98
CA ILE A 203 -14.36 6.80 -20.83
C ILE A 203 -15.22 7.82 -20.05
N SER A 204 -15.55 7.48 -18.79
CA SER A 204 -16.37 8.31 -17.90
C SER A 204 -16.05 7.98 -16.43
N PRO A 205 -16.50 8.80 -15.46
CA PRO A 205 -16.34 8.46 -14.04
C PRO A 205 -16.94 7.10 -13.64
N THR A 206 -17.93 6.60 -14.35
CA THR A 206 -18.59 5.31 -14.09
C THR A 206 -18.00 4.12 -14.87
N ASP A 207 -16.93 4.34 -15.62
CA ASP A 207 -16.25 3.29 -16.39
C ASP A 207 -15.42 2.38 -15.48
N LYS A 208 -16.03 1.27 -15.04
CA LYS A 208 -15.35 0.28 -14.21
C LYS A 208 -14.22 -0.46 -14.92
N VAL A 209 -14.31 -0.65 -16.24
CA VAL A 209 -13.26 -1.31 -17.02
C VAL A 209 -12.02 -0.41 -17.05
N GLY A 210 -12.20 0.88 -17.32
CA GLY A 210 -11.09 1.84 -17.23
C GLY A 210 -10.50 1.96 -15.84
N ALA A 211 -11.31 1.82 -14.77
CA ALA A 211 -10.84 1.85 -13.39
C ALA A 211 -10.04 0.59 -12.97
N SER A 212 -10.16 -0.52 -13.71
CA SER A 212 -9.54 -1.80 -13.38
C SER A 212 -8.13 -2.00 -13.98
N LYS A 213 -7.62 -1.01 -14.71
CA LYS A 213 -6.33 -1.09 -15.42
C LYS A 213 -5.58 0.24 -15.38
N VAL A 214 -4.32 0.19 -15.77
CA VAL A 214 -3.50 1.40 -15.98
C VAL A 214 -4.08 2.22 -17.12
N THR A 215 -4.26 3.52 -16.88
CA THR A 215 -4.80 4.50 -17.83
C THR A 215 -3.91 5.74 -17.88
N LYS A 216 -4.21 6.66 -18.79
CA LYS A 216 -3.58 7.99 -18.84
C LYS A 216 -3.60 8.69 -17.48
N GLY A 217 -4.73 8.59 -16.75
CA GLY A 217 -4.85 9.20 -15.43
C GLY A 217 -3.86 8.64 -14.43
N MET A 218 -3.59 7.32 -14.45
CA MET A 218 -2.58 6.74 -13.59
C MET A 218 -1.16 7.23 -13.96
N ALA A 219 -0.79 7.21 -15.24
CA ALA A 219 0.54 7.65 -15.67
C ALA A 219 0.81 9.11 -15.29
N LEU A 220 -0.16 10.01 -15.54
CA LEU A 220 -0.08 11.40 -15.12
C LEU A 220 -0.02 11.57 -13.59
N THR A 221 -0.72 10.72 -12.84
CA THR A 221 -0.65 10.73 -11.36
C THR A 221 0.73 10.30 -10.87
N VAL A 222 1.34 9.28 -11.48
CA VAL A 222 2.71 8.84 -11.18
C VAL A 222 3.70 9.97 -11.47
N ALA A 223 3.61 10.61 -12.63
CA ALA A 223 4.47 11.74 -13.00
C ALA A 223 4.31 12.92 -12.04
N GLY A 224 3.07 13.32 -11.76
CA GLY A 224 2.76 14.42 -10.84
C GLY A 224 3.25 14.14 -9.41
N LYS A 225 3.09 12.90 -8.91
CA LYS A 225 3.61 12.50 -7.60
C LYS A 225 5.14 12.53 -7.55
N ALA A 226 5.82 12.00 -8.56
CA ALA A 226 7.28 12.03 -8.64
C ALA A 226 7.80 13.47 -8.63
N ARG A 227 7.21 14.36 -9.42
CA ARG A 227 7.55 15.78 -9.47
C ARG A 227 7.28 16.51 -8.15
N LEU A 228 6.17 16.16 -7.48
CA LEU A 228 5.86 16.71 -6.16
C LEU A 228 6.95 16.33 -5.14
N PHE A 229 7.43 15.08 -5.17
CA PHE A 229 8.52 14.61 -4.32
C PHE A 229 9.87 15.24 -4.67
N MET A 230 10.07 15.66 -5.91
CA MET A 230 11.22 16.46 -6.34
C MET A 230 11.17 17.92 -5.88
N GLY A 231 10.00 18.44 -5.47
CA GLY A 231 9.76 19.86 -5.31
C GLY A 231 9.58 20.62 -6.64
N ASP A 232 9.40 19.91 -7.75
CA ASP A 232 9.08 20.49 -9.07
C ASP A 232 7.57 20.76 -9.17
N TYR A 233 7.11 21.71 -8.36
CA TYR A 233 5.68 21.97 -8.16
C TYR A 233 4.98 22.48 -9.43
N GLU A 234 5.69 23.22 -10.29
CA GLU A 234 5.10 23.75 -11.53
C GLU A 234 4.76 22.61 -12.52
N ASN A 235 5.64 21.67 -12.71
CA ASN A 235 5.37 20.52 -13.56
C ASN A 235 4.42 19.53 -12.89
N ALA A 236 4.48 19.35 -11.56
CA ALA A 236 3.49 18.57 -10.82
C ALA A 236 2.06 19.11 -11.04
N LYS A 237 1.87 20.43 -10.96
CA LYS A 237 0.58 21.07 -11.29
C LYS A 237 0.11 20.73 -12.70
N LYS A 238 1.02 20.82 -13.67
CA LYS A 238 0.70 20.56 -15.08
C LYS A 238 0.17 19.15 -15.30
N ASP A 239 0.83 18.13 -14.72
CA ASP A 239 0.44 16.73 -14.86
C ASP A 239 -0.87 16.44 -14.15
N LEU A 240 -0.98 16.84 -12.88
CA LEU A 240 -2.17 16.61 -12.08
C LEU A 240 -3.39 17.37 -12.63
N LYS A 241 -3.19 18.58 -13.19
CA LYS A 241 -4.27 19.34 -13.84
C LYS A 241 -4.83 18.64 -15.07
N GLN A 242 -4.01 17.87 -15.80
CA GLN A 242 -4.52 17.06 -16.92
C GLN A 242 -5.48 15.99 -16.43
N VAL A 243 -5.17 15.30 -15.30
CA VAL A 243 -6.09 14.33 -14.68
C VAL A 243 -7.40 15.02 -14.28
N ILE A 244 -7.32 16.17 -13.61
CA ILE A 244 -8.47 16.94 -13.15
C ILE A 244 -9.33 17.39 -14.34
N SER A 245 -8.70 17.98 -15.35
CA SER A 245 -9.40 18.55 -16.52
C SER A 245 -9.96 17.49 -17.47
N SER A 246 -9.57 16.24 -17.32
CA SER A 246 -10.12 15.13 -18.12
C SER A 246 -11.62 14.91 -17.86
N ASN A 247 -12.11 15.28 -16.68
CA ASN A 247 -13.47 15.00 -16.21
C ASN A 247 -13.83 13.50 -16.25
N LYS A 248 -12.82 12.63 -16.04
CA LYS A 248 -12.98 11.17 -16.01
C LYS A 248 -13.03 10.60 -14.59
N TYR A 249 -12.88 11.45 -13.59
CA TYR A 249 -12.86 11.11 -12.18
C TYR A 249 -13.70 12.12 -11.42
N GLU A 250 -14.37 11.65 -10.36
CA GLU A 250 -15.20 12.47 -9.48
C GLU A 250 -15.02 12.01 -8.03
N LEU A 251 -15.17 12.94 -7.08
CA LEU A 251 -15.27 12.55 -5.67
C LEU A 251 -16.62 11.86 -5.44
N VAL A 252 -16.63 10.72 -4.76
CA VAL A 252 -17.90 10.14 -4.32
C VAL A 252 -18.64 11.11 -3.39
N PRO A 253 -19.96 11.17 -3.40
CA PRO A 253 -20.71 12.02 -2.49
C PRO A 253 -20.53 11.61 -1.01
N THR A 254 -20.81 12.53 -0.10
CA THR A 254 -20.58 12.42 1.33
C THR A 254 -21.15 11.13 1.94
N ASP A 255 -22.38 10.76 1.56
CA ASP A 255 -23.08 9.59 2.04
C ASP A 255 -22.49 8.24 1.54
N ARG A 256 -21.63 8.28 0.56
CA ARG A 256 -20.89 7.11 0.04
C ARG A 256 -19.40 7.11 0.39
N TRP A 257 -18.91 8.06 1.18
CA TRP A 257 -17.50 8.13 1.52
C TRP A 257 -16.97 6.83 2.15
N ALA A 258 -17.73 6.26 3.10
CA ALA A 258 -17.34 5.01 3.75
C ALA A 258 -17.22 3.85 2.75
N ASN A 259 -18.02 3.82 1.69
CA ASN A 259 -17.98 2.76 0.67
C ASN A 259 -16.64 2.66 -0.05
N LEU A 260 -15.85 3.75 -0.10
CA LEU A 260 -14.49 3.74 -0.71
C LEU A 260 -13.59 2.64 -0.14
N PHE A 261 -13.84 2.21 1.09
CA PHE A 261 -13.02 1.25 1.83
C PHE A 261 -13.67 -0.14 1.94
N HIS A 262 -14.73 -0.38 1.17
CA HIS A 262 -15.49 -1.62 1.11
C HIS A 262 -15.70 -2.07 -0.35
N THR A 263 -16.08 -3.33 -0.55
CA THR A 263 -16.28 -3.88 -1.91
C THR A 263 -17.31 -3.12 -2.74
N SER A 264 -18.27 -2.45 -2.08
CA SER A 264 -19.24 -1.57 -2.74
C SER A 264 -18.63 -0.33 -3.40
N GLY A 265 -17.43 0.08 -2.98
CA GLY A 265 -16.68 1.22 -3.55
C GLY A 265 -15.62 0.80 -4.58
N ASP A 266 -15.46 -0.49 -4.84
CA ASP A 266 -14.47 -0.93 -5.82
C ASP A 266 -14.80 -0.43 -7.22
N LEU A 267 -13.76 0.07 -7.90
CA LEU A 267 -13.81 0.60 -9.26
C LEU A 267 -14.82 1.76 -9.45
N CYS A 268 -15.13 2.49 -8.36
CA CYS A 268 -16.03 3.62 -8.41
C CYS A 268 -15.40 4.84 -9.12
N GLU A 269 -16.16 5.93 -9.23
CA GLU A 269 -15.80 7.16 -9.91
C GLU A 269 -14.54 7.85 -9.34
N GLU A 270 -14.18 7.59 -8.09
CA GLU A 270 -13.01 8.18 -7.45
C GLU A 270 -11.71 7.39 -7.70
N MET A 271 -11.79 6.12 -8.12
CA MET A 271 -10.62 5.26 -8.28
C MET A 271 -9.84 5.58 -9.54
N ILE A 272 -8.56 5.91 -9.41
CA ILE A 272 -7.63 6.08 -10.53
C ILE A 272 -7.00 4.74 -10.90
N PHE A 273 -6.53 4.01 -9.89
CA PHE A 273 -6.02 2.66 -10.08
C PHE A 273 -6.15 1.84 -8.80
N GLN A 274 -6.64 0.63 -8.94
CA GLN A 274 -6.72 -0.36 -7.86
C GLN A 274 -6.04 -1.67 -8.28
N SER A 275 -5.39 -2.33 -7.32
CA SER A 275 -5.02 -3.74 -7.47
C SER A 275 -6.26 -4.58 -7.22
N ASN A 276 -6.70 -5.29 -8.27
CA ASN A 276 -7.97 -5.98 -8.25
C ASN A 276 -7.89 -7.30 -7.47
N CYS A 277 -8.83 -7.50 -6.57
CA CYS A 277 -9.09 -8.75 -5.88
C CYS A 277 -10.33 -9.44 -6.46
N LEU A 278 -10.34 -10.76 -6.47
CA LEU A 278 -11.49 -11.54 -6.97
C LEU A 278 -12.02 -12.40 -5.85
N ASP A 279 -13.33 -12.36 -5.63
CA ASP A 279 -14.03 -13.34 -4.80
C ASP A 279 -13.98 -14.71 -5.49
N ASN A 280 -13.06 -15.55 -5.03
CA ASN A 280 -12.84 -16.88 -5.57
C ASN A 280 -13.08 -17.91 -4.46
N ALA A 281 -13.95 -18.87 -4.71
CA ALA A 281 -14.30 -19.93 -3.77
C ALA A 281 -13.11 -20.81 -3.32
N ASN A 282 -11.98 -20.76 -4.04
CA ASN A 282 -10.76 -21.49 -3.75
C ASN A 282 -9.73 -20.63 -2.99
N VAL A 283 -10.19 -19.77 -2.09
CA VAL A 283 -9.30 -19.00 -1.22
C VAL A 283 -8.47 -19.96 -0.38
N GLY A 284 -7.17 -19.73 -0.33
CA GLY A 284 -6.24 -20.53 0.43
C GLY A 284 -6.55 -20.54 1.92
N ASP A 285 -6.21 -21.63 2.52
CA ASP A 285 -6.06 -21.76 3.96
C ASP A 285 -4.56 -21.68 4.32
N TRP A 286 -4.23 -21.86 5.56
CA TRP A 286 -2.84 -21.94 6.04
C TRP A 286 -2.01 -23.08 5.39
N SER A 287 -2.60 -23.89 4.49
CA SER A 287 -1.92 -24.98 3.78
C SER A 287 -1.03 -24.52 2.63
N GLY A 288 -0.87 -23.23 2.42
CA GLY A 288 -0.02 -22.65 1.37
C GLY A 288 -0.66 -22.58 -0.02
N LYS A 289 -1.94 -22.92 -0.15
CA LYS A 289 -2.70 -22.72 -1.40
C LYS A 289 -3.29 -21.31 -1.43
N ILE A 290 -2.43 -20.32 -1.41
CA ILE A 290 -2.84 -18.93 -1.38
C ILE A 290 -3.40 -18.54 -2.76
N ASN A 291 -4.62 -18.03 -2.77
CA ASN A 291 -5.17 -17.35 -3.93
C ASN A 291 -4.46 -16.00 -4.10
N ARG A 292 -3.85 -15.77 -5.25
CA ARG A 292 -3.06 -14.56 -5.55
C ARG A 292 -3.91 -13.30 -5.79
N THR A 293 -5.20 -13.35 -5.48
CA THR A 293 -6.16 -12.27 -5.74
C THR A 293 -6.90 -11.78 -4.51
N SER A 294 -6.38 -12.08 -3.32
CA SER A 294 -6.94 -11.65 -2.03
C SER A 294 -5.83 -11.24 -1.08
N TRP A 295 -6.14 -10.55 0.00
CA TRP A 295 -5.17 -10.05 0.94
C TRP A 295 -5.61 -10.18 2.41
N MET A 296 -4.64 -10.36 3.30
CA MET A 296 -4.87 -10.66 4.71
C MET A 296 -4.63 -9.49 5.65
N TRP A 297 -3.88 -8.47 5.26
CA TRP A 297 -3.47 -7.42 6.20
C TRP A 297 -4.65 -6.68 6.85
N ILE A 298 -5.82 -6.68 6.21
CA ILE A 298 -7.07 -6.13 6.75
C ILE A 298 -7.43 -6.75 8.10
N GLN A 299 -6.99 -7.99 8.36
CA GLN A 299 -7.25 -8.69 9.61
C GLN A 299 -6.61 -8.01 10.82
N PHE A 300 -5.51 -7.29 10.65
CA PHE A 300 -4.90 -6.51 11.72
C PHE A 300 -5.76 -5.30 12.14
N TRP A 301 -6.57 -4.78 11.23
CA TRP A 301 -7.48 -3.66 11.48
C TRP A 301 -8.86 -4.12 11.93
N ASN A 302 -9.23 -5.35 11.59
CA ASN A 302 -10.52 -5.91 11.95
C ASN A 302 -10.56 -6.32 13.42
N TRP A 303 -11.71 -6.15 14.03
CA TRP A 303 -11.86 -6.31 15.47
C TRP A 303 -11.92 -7.78 15.90
N ARG A 304 -11.34 -8.06 17.06
CA ARG A 304 -11.48 -9.33 17.78
C ARG A 304 -12.87 -9.41 18.40
N THR A 305 -13.88 -9.81 17.63
CA THR A 305 -15.25 -9.86 18.13
C THR A 305 -15.46 -10.91 19.23
N ASP A 306 -14.56 -11.89 19.35
CA ASP A 306 -14.49 -12.82 20.47
C ASP A 306 -14.16 -12.16 21.82
N LYS A 307 -13.56 -10.96 21.79
CA LYS A 307 -13.23 -10.15 22.97
C LYS A 307 -14.34 -9.16 23.35
N LEU A 308 -15.38 -9.09 22.57
CA LEU A 308 -16.53 -8.20 22.81
C LEU A 308 -17.63 -8.91 23.59
N ALA A 309 -18.46 -8.16 24.27
CA ALA A 309 -19.61 -8.71 25.03
C ALA A 309 -20.63 -9.35 24.08
N SER A 310 -20.86 -8.74 22.92
CA SER A 310 -21.58 -9.32 21.79
C SER A 310 -20.99 -8.85 20.49
N ARG A 311 -21.42 -9.41 19.35
CA ARG A 311 -20.95 -8.97 18.05
C ARG A 311 -21.68 -7.71 17.58
N PRO A 312 -20.97 -6.65 17.18
CA PRO A 312 -21.60 -5.53 16.48
C PRO A 312 -22.19 -5.98 15.15
N LEU A 313 -23.38 -5.45 14.79
CA LEU A 313 -24.09 -5.92 13.59
C LEU A 313 -23.40 -5.52 12.28
N PHE A 314 -22.63 -4.44 12.28
CA PHE A 314 -21.93 -3.97 11.09
C PHE A 314 -20.65 -4.73 10.75
N ILE A 315 -20.14 -5.58 11.66
CA ILE A 315 -18.91 -6.33 11.41
C ILE A 315 -19.20 -7.63 10.67
N GLY A 316 -18.64 -7.77 9.48
CA GLY A 316 -18.83 -8.95 8.62
C GLY A 316 -18.05 -10.18 9.06
N ALA A 317 -16.84 -10.02 9.58
CA ALA A 317 -15.94 -11.11 9.96
C ALA A 317 -15.16 -10.81 11.24
N ASP A 318 -14.63 -11.84 11.90
CA ASP A 318 -13.69 -11.70 13.01
C ASP A 318 -12.31 -11.32 12.50
N GLY A 319 -11.58 -10.51 13.26
CA GLY A 319 -10.22 -10.08 12.94
C GLY A 319 -9.21 -10.43 14.02
N TRP A 320 -8.01 -9.87 13.88
CA TRP A 320 -6.91 -10.09 14.83
C TRP A 320 -6.70 -8.92 15.80
N GLY A 321 -7.15 -7.71 15.45
CA GLY A 321 -7.08 -6.55 16.33
C GLY A 321 -5.64 -6.19 16.68
N GLY A 322 -4.85 -5.76 15.72
CA GLY A 322 -3.44 -5.45 15.96
C GLY A 322 -3.07 -4.00 15.69
N HIS A 323 -3.94 -3.28 15.00
CA HIS A 323 -3.73 -1.90 14.63
C HIS A 323 -4.80 -1.00 15.24
N SER A 324 -4.41 0.20 15.62
CA SER A 324 -5.30 1.19 16.22
C SER A 324 -4.95 2.59 15.75
N ILE A 325 -5.93 3.49 15.76
CA ILE A 325 -5.69 4.92 15.56
C ILE A 325 -5.01 5.51 16.81
N ARG A 326 -4.05 6.41 16.61
CA ARG A 326 -3.48 7.15 17.74
C ARG A 326 -4.46 8.18 18.29
N ALA A 327 -4.52 8.29 19.61
CA ALA A 327 -5.45 9.19 20.29
C ALA A 327 -5.22 10.67 19.88
N ASP A 328 -3.97 11.11 19.82
CA ASP A 328 -3.63 12.49 19.45
C ASP A 328 -4.01 12.82 17.99
N PHE A 329 -3.90 11.84 17.08
CA PHE A 329 -4.40 11.99 15.71
C PHE A 329 -5.94 12.03 15.66
N ALA A 330 -6.60 11.13 16.37
CA ALA A 330 -8.06 11.09 16.44
C ALA A 330 -8.64 12.40 17.03
N GLU A 331 -8.01 12.95 18.07
CA GLU A 331 -8.38 14.23 18.69
C GLU A 331 -8.21 15.40 17.72
N ARG A 332 -7.13 15.44 16.94
CA ARG A 332 -6.93 16.46 15.90
C ARG A 332 -8.00 16.37 14.81
N MET A 333 -8.32 15.15 14.36
CA MET A 333 -9.35 14.95 13.35
C MET A 333 -10.75 15.28 13.89
N LEU A 334 -11.05 14.93 15.15
CA LEU A 334 -12.32 15.28 15.80
C LEU A 334 -12.48 16.80 15.96
N ALA A 335 -11.41 17.51 16.31
CA ALA A 335 -11.42 18.97 16.41
C ALA A 335 -11.64 19.64 15.05
N ASN A 336 -11.12 19.07 13.96
CA ASN A 336 -11.27 19.57 12.59
C ASN A 336 -12.61 19.21 11.96
N ASP A 337 -12.99 17.97 12.03
CA ASP A 337 -14.14 17.41 11.32
C ASP A 337 -15.45 17.44 12.16
N GLY A 338 -15.34 17.48 13.48
CA GLY A 338 -16.51 17.30 14.35
C GLY A 338 -17.16 15.93 14.14
N ASP A 339 -18.50 15.93 14.03
CA ASP A 339 -19.32 14.74 13.78
C ASP A 339 -19.54 14.44 12.29
N SER A 340 -18.55 14.78 11.48
CA SER A 340 -18.64 14.57 10.03
C SER A 340 -18.81 13.09 9.65
N PRO A 341 -19.46 12.79 8.52
CA PRO A 341 -19.54 11.43 7.99
C PRO A 341 -18.17 10.78 7.79
N ARG A 342 -17.16 11.55 7.31
CA ARG A 342 -15.79 11.06 7.15
C ARG A 342 -15.19 10.64 8.49
N ARG A 343 -15.28 11.50 9.54
CA ARG A 343 -14.72 11.18 10.85
C ARG A 343 -15.40 9.93 11.43
N LYS A 344 -16.73 9.87 11.38
CA LYS A 344 -17.51 8.70 11.88
C LYS A 344 -17.17 7.41 11.13
N ALA A 345 -16.89 7.49 9.83
CA ALA A 345 -16.46 6.34 9.06
C ALA A 345 -14.96 6.00 9.24
N THR A 346 -14.14 6.94 9.75
CA THR A 346 -12.71 6.70 10.02
C THR A 346 -12.51 6.02 11.38
N PHE A 347 -13.14 6.53 12.42
CA PHE A 347 -13.10 5.96 13.76
C PHE A 347 -14.35 6.33 14.56
N MET A 348 -14.62 5.56 15.60
CA MET A 348 -15.66 5.82 16.60
C MET A 348 -15.03 6.33 17.89
N THR A 349 -15.71 7.26 18.55
CA THR A 349 -15.43 7.59 19.95
C THR A 349 -15.95 6.47 20.85
N GLY A 350 -15.54 6.47 22.12
CA GLY A 350 -16.04 5.49 23.08
C GLY A 350 -17.56 5.52 23.28
N ASP A 351 -18.16 6.71 23.26
CA ASP A 351 -19.62 6.87 23.37
C ASP A 351 -20.35 6.31 22.14
N GLU A 352 -19.83 6.59 20.94
CA GLU A 352 -20.39 6.05 19.70
C GLU A 352 -20.25 4.52 19.65
N PHE A 353 -19.11 3.99 20.04
CA PHE A 353 -18.87 2.56 20.13
C PHE A 353 -19.89 1.88 21.06
N LEU A 354 -20.14 2.43 22.22
CA LEU A 354 -21.06 1.81 23.20
C LEU A 354 -22.53 2.02 22.84
N TYR A 355 -22.91 3.25 22.51
CA TYR A 355 -24.31 3.66 22.60
C TYR A 355 -24.96 4.01 21.27
N GLU A 356 -24.16 4.27 20.22
CA GLU A 356 -24.69 4.58 18.88
C GLU A 356 -24.61 3.39 17.93
N MET A 357 -23.67 2.46 18.18
CA MET A 357 -23.51 1.26 17.38
C MET A 357 -24.59 0.22 17.69
N ALA A 358 -25.09 -0.47 16.67
CA ALA A 358 -26.02 -1.58 16.85
C ALA A 358 -25.28 -2.85 17.29
N TRP A 359 -25.58 -3.33 18.49
CA TRP A 359 -25.10 -4.58 19.04
C TRP A 359 -26.14 -5.68 18.90
N LYS A 360 -25.70 -6.93 18.79
CA LYS A 360 -26.59 -8.07 18.88
C LYS A 360 -27.31 -8.07 20.23
N ASP A 361 -28.59 -8.38 20.23
CA ASP A 361 -29.45 -8.48 21.43
C ASP A 361 -29.65 -7.15 22.21
N THR A 362 -29.44 -6.00 21.54
CA THR A 362 -29.71 -4.67 22.13
C THR A 362 -30.83 -3.89 21.44
N GLU A 363 -31.52 -4.49 20.49
CA GLU A 363 -32.60 -3.84 19.75
C GLU A 363 -33.68 -3.30 20.71
N GLY A 364 -34.02 -2.04 20.51
CA GLY A 364 -35.05 -1.34 21.33
C GLY A 364 -34.58 -0.90 22.73
N MET A 365 -33.33 -1.13 23.11
CA MET A 365 -32.79 -0.62 24.37
C MET A 365 -32.57 0.88 24.32
N THR A 366 -32.99 1.57 25.37
CA THR A 366 -32.67 2.99 25.60
C THR A 366 -31.21 3.14 26.05
N ARG A 367 -30.64 4.36 25.94
CA ARG A 367 -29.32 4.67 26.46
C ARG A 367 -29.13 4.27 27.93
N ALA A 368 -30.11 4.59 28.77
CA ALA A 368 -30.08 4.23 30.20
C ALA A 368 -30.03 2.71 30.43
N GLN A 369 -30.66 1.93 29.55
CA GLN A 369 -30.58 0.47 29.59
C GLN A 369 -29.21 -0.02 29.07
N LEU A 370 -28.67 0.61 28.04
CA LEU A 370 -27.31 0.30 27.52
C LEU A 370 -26.22 0.59 28.56
N GLU A 371 -26.36 1.64 29.36
CA GLU A 371 -25.42 2.00 30.43
C GLU A 371 -25.34 0.95 31.56
N THR A 372 -26.35 0.09 31.69
CA THR A 372 -26.44 -0.92 32.76
C THR A 372 -26.36 -2.35 32.29
N THR A 373 -26.44 -2.60 30.97
CA THR A 373 -26.36 -3.97 30.40
C THR A 373 -24.92 -4.48 30.33
N ASP A 374 -24.75 -5.78 30.30
CA ASP A 374 -23.49 -6.48 30.01
C ASP A 374 -23.41 -7.00 28.56
N LYS A 375 -24.39 -6.62 27.73
CA LYS A 375 -24.47 -7.05 26.32
C LYS A 375 -23.61 -6.23 25.37
N ILE A 376 -23.03 -5.13 25.83
CA ILE A 376 -22.19 -4.24 25.01
C ILE A 376 -20.82 -4.04 25.66
N GLY A 377 -19.84 -3.61 24.87
CA GLY A 377 -18.51 -3.27 25.36
C GLY A 377 -17.47 -4.37 25.17
N ILE A 378 -16.30 -4.13 25.71
CA ILE A 378 -15.17 -5.05 25.67
C ILE A 378 -15.22 -5.98 26.87
N LYS A 379 -15.24 -7.27 26.62
CA LYS A 379 -15.29 -8.32 27.64
C LYS A 379 -13.89 -8.71 28.16
N ASP A 380 -12.93 -8.71 27.25
CA ASP A 380 -11.54 -9.08 27.55
C ASP A 380 -10.60 -7.94 27.14
N PRO A 381 -9.81 -7.37 28.07
CA PRO A 381 -8.96 -6.22 27.81
C PRO A 381 -7.67 -6.55 27.04
N THR A 382 -7.42 -7.80 26.67
CA THR A 382 -6.16 -8.19 26.02
C THR A 382 -6.06 -7.81 24.55
N GLY A 383 -7.09 -7.18 23.96
CA GLY A 383 -7.07 -6.67 22.60
C GLY A 383 -6.76 -5.17 22.54
N LEU A 384 -6.13 -4.69 21.46
CA LEU A 384 -5.82 -3.27 21.24
C LEU A 384 -7.02 -2.44 20.75
N TYR A 385 -8.23 -2.90 20.97
CA TYR A 385 -9.44 -2.15 20.60
C TYR A 385 -9.51 -0.83 21.33
N GLY A 386 -9.78 0.22 20.60
CA GLY A 386 -10.01 1.51 21.21
C GLY A 386 -8.86 1.97 22.09
N PHE A 387 -7.66 1.61 21.73
CA PHE A 387 -6.45 2.05 22.40
C PHE A 387 -6.42 3.58 22.42
N GLY A 388 -6.49 4.17 23.60
CA GLY A 388 -6.67 5.61 23.75
C GLY A 388 -8.12 6.10 23.67
N GLY A 389 -9.12 5.22 23.61
CA GLY A 389 -10.55 5.57 23.63
C GLY A 389 -11.19 5.79 22.26
N TYR A 390 -10.48 5.51 21.18
CA TYR A 390 -10.95 5.63 19.80
C TYR A 390 -10.84 4.31 19.07
N PHE A 391 -11.83 3.95 18.28
CA PHE A 391 -11.94 2.64 17.62
C PHE A 391 -11.84 2.82 16.12
N ALA A 392 -10.77 2.31 15.50
CA ALA A 392 -10.60 2.34 14.06
C ALA A 392 -11.80 1.67 13.36
N HIS A 393 -12.34 2.32 12.31
CA HIS A 393 -13.55 1.87 11.62
C HIS A 393 -13.36 1.81 10.10
N LYS A 394 -12.49 2.64 9.53
CA LYS A 394 -12.37 2.91 8.10
C LYS A 394 -12.33 1.67 7.19
N ILE A 395 -11.69 0.59 7.63
CA ILE A 395 -11.53 -0.64 6.86
C ILE A 395 -11.99 -1.89 7.60
N VAL A 396 -12.79 -1.73 8.66
CA VAL A 396 -13.40 -2.87 9.34
C VAL A 396 -14.44 -3.49 8.43
N PRO A 397 -14.33 -4.77 8.05
CA PRO A 397 -15.17 -5.37 7.01
C PRO A 397 -16.65 -5.35 7.36
N TRP A 398 -17.47 -4.96 6.40
CA TRP A 398 -18.93 -5.07 6.49
C TRP A 398 -19.39 -6.49 6.08
N PRO A 399 -20.63 -6.89 6.44
CA PRO A 399 -21.18 -8.17 6.00
C PRO A 399 -21.18 -8.37 4.48
N GLU A 400 -21.32 -7.29 3.72
CA GLU A 400 -21.34 -7.26 2.26
C GLU A 400 -19.95 -7.48 1.63
N ASP A 401 -18.87 -7.30 2.39
CA ASP A 401 -17.50 -7.48 1.89
C ASP A 401 -17.13 -8.94 1.65
N ASN A 402 -18.02 -9.88 2.02
CA ASN A 402 -17.90 -11.30 1.70
C ASN A 402 -16.58 -11.95 2.13
N GLU A 403 -15.99 -11.50 3.25
CA GLU A 403 -14.75 -12.12 3.72
C GLU A 403 -14.90 -13.61 3.93
N LYS A 404 -13.94 -14.37 3.44
CA LYS A 404 -13.88 -15.83 3.58
C LYS A 404 -12.68 -16.22 4.41
N GLY A 405 -12.93 -16.58 5.66
CA GLY A 405 -11.86 -16.90 6.60
C GLY A 405 -11.02 -15.66 6.91
N TRP A 406 -9.75 -15.68 6.53
CA TRP A 406 -8.76 -14.64 6.83
C TRP A 406 -8.48 -13.69 5.66
N TYR A 407 -9.23 -13.79 4.57
CA TYR A 407 -8.95 -13.07 3.32
C TYR A 407 -10.02 -12.04 3.01
N GLY A 408 -9.59 -10.82 2.71
CA GLY A 408 -10.44 -9.76 2.21
C GLY A 408 -10.41 -9.72 0.67
N PHE A 409 -11.53 -9.39 0.06
CA PHE A 409 -11.71 -9.33 -1.40
C PHE A 409 -11.87 -7.92 -1.93
N LYS A 410 -11.83 -6.93 -1.06
CA LYS A 410 -11.80 -5.54 -1.47
C LYS A 410 -10.54 -5.27 -2.27
N ASN A 411 -10.64 -4.51 -3.36
CA ASN A 411 -9.51 -4.04 -4.13
C ASN A 411 -8.59 -3.15 -3.27
N LEU A 412 -7.28 -3.29 -3.45
CA LEU A 412 -6.33 -2.36 -2.85
C LEU A 412 -6.23 -1.10 -3.70
N THR A 413 -6.61 0.03 -3.15
CA THR A 413 -6.48 1.34 -3.80
C THR A 413 -5.01 1.76 -3.84
N ILE A 414 -4.50 2.04 -5.03
CA ILE A 414 -3.15 2.55 -5.27
C ILE A 414 -3.18 4.08 -5.43
N PHE A 415 -4.15 4.58 -6.22
CA PHE A 415 -4.42 5.99 -6.37
C PHE A 415 -5.92 6.26 -6.46
N ARG A 416 -6.37 7.31 -5.79
CA ARG A 416 -7.72 7.83 -5.93
C ARG A 416 -7.73 9.34 -6.15
N TYR A 417 -8.81 9.83 -6.71
CA TYR A 417 -8.92 11.22 -7.18
C TYR A 417 -8.72 12.26 -6.08
N ALA A 418 -9.13 11.96 -4.84
CA ALA A 418 -8.87 12.85 -3.71
C ALA A 418 -7.36 13.08 -3.47
N GLU A 419 -6.51 12.07 -3.66
CA GLU A 419 -5.05 12.26 -3.55
C GLU A 419 -4.54 13.18 -4.66
N VAL A 420 -5.04 13.05 -5.90
CA VAL A 420 -4.69 13.95 -7.02
C VAL A 420 -5.04 15.40 -6.68
N LEU A 421 -6.25 15.63 -6.15
CA LEU A 421 -6.70 16.97 -5.77
C LEU A 421 -5.83 17.58 -4.66
N LEU A 422 -5.46 16.77 -3.66
CA LEU A 422 -4.60 17.21 -2.56
C LEU A 422 -3.16 17.49 -3.01
N MET A 423 -2.59 16.64 -3.88
CA MET A 423 -1.27 16.88 -4.47
C MET A 423 -1.27 18.16 -5.35
N TYR A 424 -2.34 18.37 -6.10
CA TYR A 424 -2.49 19.60 -6.87
C TYR A 424 -2.61 20.85 -5.98
N ALA A 425 -3.44 20.77 -4.94
CA ALA A 425 -3.58 21.85 -3.96
C ALA A 425 -2.26 22.18 -3.26
N GLU A 426 -1.48 21.15 -2.91
CA GLU A 426 -0.14 21.33 -2.35
C GLU A 426 0.79 22.06 -3.33
N ALA A 427 0.88 21.59 -4.56
CA ALA A 427 1.72 22.22 -5.56
C ALA A 427 1.31 23.68 -5.83
N CYS A 428 0.00 23.97 -5.79
CA CYS A 428 -0.52 25.34 -5.85
C CYS A 428 -0.12 26.18 -4.62
N ALA A 429 -0.21 25.62 -3.41
CA ALA A 429 0.21 26.31 -2.19
C ALA A 429 1.70 26.69 -2.24
N MET A 430 2.53 25.76 -2.73
CA MET A 430 3.99 25.95 -2.84
C MET A 430 4.40 26.96 -3.95
N THR A 431 3.52 27.25 -4.89
CA THR A 431 3.74 28.20 -5.98
C THR A 431 2.90 29.48 -5.84
N SER A 432 2.26 29.67 -4.69
CA SER A 432 1.35 30.80 -4.44
C SER A 432 0.22 30.95 -5.48
N ASP A 433 -0.26 29.83 -6.00
CA ASP A 433 -1.35 29.74 -6.95
C ASP A 433 -2.65 29.40 -6.20
N ASN A 434 -3.60 30.34 -6.17
CA ASN A 434 -4.83 30.14 -5.41
C ASN A 434 -5.84 29.17 -6.05
N ASP A 435 -5.57 28.65 -7.25
CA ASP A 435 -6.45 27.68 -7.93
C ASP A 435 -6.64 26.38 -7.09
N GLY A 436 -5.65 26.02 -6.28
CA GLY A 436 -5.72 24.86 -5.40
C GLY A 436 -6.79 24.91 -4.31
N LEU A 437 -7.22 26.11 -3.88
CA LEU A 437 -8.17 26.28 -2.77
C LEU A 437 -9.51 25.60 -3.06
N GLN A 438 -10.02 25.70 -4.29
CA GLN A 438 -11.28 25.08 -4.67
C GLN A 438 -11.26 23.55 -4.53
N TYR A 439 -10.13 22.91 -4.78
CA TYR A 439 -9.98 21.45 -4.70
C TYR A 439 -9.80 20.99 -3.25
N LEU A 440 -9.05 21.74 -2.44
CA LEU A 440 -8.99 21.54 -1.01
C LEU A 440 -10.39 21.62 -0.38
N ASN A 441 -11.13 22.68 -0.70
CA ASN A 441 -12.49 22.89 -0.18
C ASN A 441 -13.47 21.84 -0.71
N ALA A 442 -13.30 21.32 -1.93
CA ALA A 442 -14.13 20.25 -2.45
C ALA A 442 -14.02 18.97 -1.59
N ILE A 443 -12.81 18.64 -1.13
CA ILE A 443 -12.58 17.49 -0.26
C ILE A 443 -13.16 17.75 1.14
N GLN A 444 -12.92 18.91 1.75
CA GLN A 444 -13.45 19.28 3.06
C GLN A 444 -14.98 19.29 3.08
N ASN A 445 -15.60 19.85 2.06
CA ASN A 445 -17.06 19.85 1.91
C ASN A 445 -17.61 18.42 1.71
N ARG A 446 -16.96 17.61 0.87
CA ARG A 446 -17.34 16.21 0.67
C ARG A 446 -17.19 15.39 1.96
N ALA A 447 -16.16 15.65 2.74
CA ALA A 447 -15.99 15.02 4.05
C ALA A 447 -17.10 15.39 5.05
N GLY A 448 -17.81 16.48 4.81
CA GLY A 448 -18.74 17.09 5.77
C GLY A 448 -18.00 17.69 6.97
N SER A 449 -16.75 18.10 6.76
CA SER A 449 -15.91 18.67 7.80
C SER A 449 -16.51 19.94 8.41
N ALA A 450 -16.37 20.09 9.71
CA ALA A 450 -16.77 21.33 10.39
C ALA A 450 -15.83 22.49 10.04
N HIS A 451 -14.60 22.19 9.65
CA HIS A 451 -13.62 23.16 9.17
C HIS A 451 -13.56 23.15 7.62
N VAL A 452 -13.66 24.35 7.02
CA VAL A 452 -13.40 24.56 5.60
C VAL A 452 -12.42 25.73 5.47
N SER A 453 -11.32 25.51 4.77
CA SER A 453 -10.23 26.47 4.65
C SER A 453 -10.67 27.75 3.93
N SER A 454 -10.36 28.91 4.51
CA SER A 454 -10.63 30.23 3.90
C SER A 454 -9.49 30.71 2.99
N ALA A 455 -8.30 30.08 3.10
CA ALA A 455 -7.11 30.39 2.31
C ALA A 455 -6.34 29.10 2.04
N LEU A 456 -5.65 29.06 0.89
CA LEU A 456 -4.78 27.95 0.57
C LEU A 456 -3.42 28.13 1.27
N THR A 457 -3.13 27.28 2.22
CA THR A 457 -1.82 27.18 2.86
C THR A 457 -1.33 25.74 2.83
N LEU A 458 -0.01 25.56 2.90
CA LEU A 458 0.57 24.23 2.98
C LEU A 458 0.08 23.45 4.21
N ASP A 459 -0.08 24.13 5.36
CA ASP A 459 -0.53 23.49 6.61
C ASP A 459 -1.99 22.99 6.50
N GLU A 460 -2.86 23.75 5.85
CA GLU A 460 -4.25 23.30 5.57
C GLU A 460 -4.25 22.05 4.69
N VAL A 461 -3.42 22.03 3.65
CA VAL A 461 -3.31 20.85 2.76
C VAL A 461 -2.74 19.65 3.51
N LYS A 462 -1.68 19.83 4.33
CA LYS A 462 -1.08 18.77 5.13
C LYS A 462 -2.08 18.15 6.09
N ASN A 463 -2.86 18.97 6.79
CA ASN A 463 -3.88 18.51 7.72
C ASN A 463 -4.99 17.73 7.00
N GLU A 464 -5.53 18.31 5.92
CA GLU A 464 -6.57 17.66 5.14
C GLU A 464 -6.10 16.33 4.55
N LYS A 465 -4.87 16.29 4.02
CA LYS A 465 -4.30 15.06 3.48
C LYS A 465 -4.13 13.98 4.56
N ALA A 466 -3.72 14.35 5.75
CA ALA A 466 -3.59 13.42 6.87
C ALA A 466 -4.96 12.79 7.22
N PHE A 467 -6.03 13.58 7.29
CA PHE A 467 -7.36 13.10 7.64
C PHE A 467 -8.03 12.31 6.52
N GLU A 468 -7.96 12.81 5.30
CA GLU A 468 -8.58 12.17 4.14
C GLU A 468 -7.90 10.84 3.79
N MET A 469 -6.56 10.81 3.83
CA MET A 469 -5.75 9.69 3.35
C MET A 469 -5.22 8.78 4.49
N TRP A 470 -5.81 8.85 5.68
CA TRP A 470 -5.41 7.99 6.80
C TRP A 470 -5.38 6.50 6.38
N ILE A 471 -4.30 5.78 6.73
CA ILE A 471 -4.02 4.38 6.37
C ILE A 471 -3.99 4.04 4.86
N GLU A 472 -3.72 5.02 4.00
CA GLU A 472 -3.57 4.80 2.55
C GLU A 472 -2.10 4.88 2.08
N GLY A 473 -1.14 4.76 2.99
CA GLY A 473 0.29 4.65 2.66
C GLY A 473 0.99 5.97 2.32
N VAL A 474 0.36 7.11 2.58
CA VAL A 474 0.91 8.42 2.17
C VAL A 474 1.53 9.22 3.31
N ARG A 475 1.14 8.97 4.56
CA ARG A 475 1.49 9.83 5.70
C ARG A 475 2.98 9.92 5.95
N PHE A 476 3.66 8.79 6.15
CA PHE A 476 5.10 8.77 6.46
C PHE A 476 5.95 9.37 5.32
N PRO A 477 5.78 8.98 4.04
CA PRO A 477 6.49 9.61 2.94
C PRO A 477 6.33 11.13 2.87
N ASP A 478 5.12 11.62 3.10
CA ASP A 478 4.82 13.05 3.09
C ASP A 478 5.51 13.78 4.26
N MET A 479 5.46 13.21 5.47
CA MET A 479 6.15 13.77 6.64
C MET A 479 7.65 13.91 6.41
N VAL A 480 8.28 12.90 5.80
CA VAL A 480 9.72 12.92 5.49
C VAL A 480 10.05 14.03 4.50
N ARG A 481 9.36 14.12 3.37
CA ARG A 481 9.65 15.14 2.34
C ARG A 481 9.30 16.56 2.78
N TRP A 482 8.35 16.74 3.70
CA TRP A 482 8.04 18.04 4.31
C TRP A 482 9.00 18.41 5.45
N GLY A 483 9.78 17.46 5.98
CA GLY A 483 10.59 17.63 7.17
C GLY A 483 9.80 17.66 8.48
N ASP A 484 8.53 17.24 8.45
CA ASP A 484 7.59 17.26 9.60
C ASP A 484 7.65 15.95 10.40
N THR A 485 8.84 15.54 10.79
CA THR A 485 9.05 14.24 11.46
C THR A 485 8.93 14.30 12.99
N ASP A 486 8.60 15.44 13.56
CA ASP A 486 8.50 15.61 15.02
C ASP A 486 7.45 14.69 15.66
N GLY A 487 6.34 14.41 14.94
CA GLY A 487 5.28 13.50 15.37
C GLY A 487 5.75 12.06 15.58
N ILE A 488 6.77 11.62 14.85
CA ILE A 488 7.32 10.26 14.89
C ILE A 488 8.63 10.12 15.69
N VAL A 489 9.28 11.22 16.05
CA VAL A 489 10.51 11.21 16.90
C VAL A 489 10.30 10.46 18.22
N ASN A 490 9.09 10.51 18.74
CA ASN A 490 8.72 9.88 20.01
C ASN A 490 7.87 8.61 19.83
N ASN A 491 7.73 8.08 18.64
CA ASN A 491 6.94 6.86 18.44
C ASN A 491 7.44 5.76 19.39
N GLY A 492 7.98 4.93 19.54
CA GLY A 492 8.34 3.98 20.58
C GLY A 492 8.53 4.51 22.01
N LYS A 493 8.81 5.82 22.17
CA LYS A 493 9.01 6.43 23.50
C LYS A 493 7.70 6.77 24.19
N ASN A 494 6.69 7.15 23.42
CA ASN A 494 5.43 7.67 23.92
C ASN A 494 4.27 6.67 23.80
N ILE A 495 4.52 5.43 23.39
CA ILE A 495 3.49 4.40 23.49
C ILE A 495 3.16 4.25 24.98
N PRO A 496 1.97 4.65 25.42
CA PRO A 496 1.58 4.54 26.80
C PRO A 496 1.52 3.08 27.20
N THR A 497 2.02 2.77 28.38
CA THR A 497 1.92 1.42 28.94
C THR A 497 0.58 1.15 29.58
N THR A 498 -0.17 2.23 29.90
CA THR A 498 -1.43 2.13 30.60
C THR A 498 -2.38 3.15 29.99
N TYR A 499 -3.52 2.67 29.51
CA TYR A 499 -4.61 3.53 29.04
C TYR A 499 -5.75 3.48 30.04
N ASP A 500 -6.15 4.67 30.46
CA ASP A 500 -7.48 4.87 31.00
C ASP A 500 -8.41 5.01 29.79
N ALA A 501 -8.65 3.88 29.10
CA ALA A 501 -9.64 3.85 28.04
C ALA A 501 -10.99 4.17 28.65
N PHE A 502 -11.91 4.72 27.86
CA PHE A 502 -13.29 5.03 28.27
C PHE A 502 -14.02 3.87 28.96
N PHE A 503 -13.46 2.68 28.92
CA PHE A 503 -14.03 1.46 29.44
C PHE A 503 -13.17 0.91 30.55
N LYS A 504 -13.51 1.26 31.75
CA LYS A 504 -12.98 0.61 32.93
C LYS A 504 -13.94 -0.52 33.32
N LEU A 505 -13.47 -1.76 33.28
CA LEU A 505 -14.27 -2.87 33.80
C LEU A 505 -14.60 -2.57 35.26
N GLY A 506 -15.87 -2.33 35.53
CA GLY A 506 -16.39 -2.24 36.89
C GLY A 506 -16.88 -0.88 37.35
N GLU A 507 -16.36 0.30 36.89
CA GLU A 507 -16.88 1.57 37.46
C GLU A 507 -16.56 2.81 36.61
N PRO A 508 -17.58 3.45 36.04
CA PRO A 508 -18.90 2.90 35.83
C PRO A 508 -18.87 1.67 34.94
N LYS A 509 -19.86 0.80 35.05
CA LYS A 509 -19.99 -0.42 34.26
C LYS A 509 -19.72 -0.09 32.80
N HIS A 510 -18.81 -0.77 32.14
CA HIS A 510 -18.31 -0.56 30.78
C HIS A 510 -17.01 0.24 30.63
N ARG A 511 -16.43 0.81 31.66
CA ARG A 511 -15.06 1.30 31.56
C ARG A 511 -14.08 0.14 31.66
N LEU A 512 -13.22 0.06 30.67
CA LEU A 512 -12.17 -0.94 30.58
C LEU A 512 -10.82 -0.26 30.79
N TYR A 513 -10.07 -0.78 31.73
CA TYR A 513 -8.67 -0.41 31.90
C TYR A 513 -7.81 -1.40 31.13
N VAL A 514 -7.08 -0.93 30.14
CA VAL A 514 -6.17 -1.76 29.34
C VAL A 514 -4.74 -1.41 29.73
N GLU A 515 -4.01 -2.39 30.23
CA GLU A 515 -2.59 -2.26 30.45
C GLU A 515 -1.85 -2.82 29.23
N TYR A 516 -1.00 -2.00 28.65
CA TYR A 516 -0.15 -2.36 27.53
C TYR A 516 1.32 -2.20 27.93
N SER A 517 2.01 -3.33 28.07
CA SER A 517 3.42 -3.35 28.45
C SER A 517 4.31 -3.30 27.23
N ASN A 518 5.04 -2.22 27.04
CA ASN A 518 6.06 -2.08 26.00
C ASN A 518 7.47 -2.15 26.63
N PRO A 519 8.20 -3.28 26.49
CA PRO A 519 9.56 -3.41 27.04
C PRO A 519 10.58 -2.48 26.38
N ASN A 520 10.28 -1.96 25.18
CA ASN A 520 11.14 -1.03 24.43
C ASN A 520 10.80 0.45 24.68
N LYS A 521 9.86 0.73 25.58
CA LYS A 521 9.48 2.12 25.88
C LYS A 521 10.69 2.97 26.26
N GLY A 522 10.83 4.10 25.58
CA GLY A 522 11.92 5.06 25.83
C GLY A 522 13.24 4.74 25.10
N GLN A 523 13.31 3.62 24.37
CA GLN A 523 14.54 3.19 23.69
C GLN A 523 14.59 3.54 22.20
N THR A 524 13.43 3.81 21.58
CA THR A 524 13.26 3.87 20.13
C THR A 524 12.48 5.10 19.69
N GLY A 525 12.47 5.35 18.42
CA GLY A 525 11.79 6.44 17.74
C GLY A 525 12.57 6.87 16.51
N PHE A 526 11.95 7.69 15.69
CA PHE A 526 12.57 8.23 14.49
C PHE A 526 13.83 9.05 14.85
N VAL A 527 14.90 8.81 14.13
CA VAL A 527 16.15 9.56 14.22
C VAL A 527 16.39 10.23 12.89
N LYS A 528 16.39 11.57 12.90
CA LYS A 528 16.67 12.39 11.72
C LYS A 528 18.08 12.13 11.19
N GLY A 529 18.21 11.99 9.89
CA GLY A 529 19.45 11.60 9.21
C GLY A 529 19.71 10.09 9.20
N LYS A 530 18.80 9.30 9.81
CA LYS A 530 18.89 7.84 9.82
C LYS A 530 17.65 7.17 9.24
N HIS A 531 16.45 7.58 9.59
CA HIS A 531 15.22 6.84 9.36
C HIS A 531 14.32 7.44 8.25
N GLU A 532 14.80 8.41 7.48
CA GLU A 532 14.08 8.97 6.34
C GLU A 532 13.83 7.92 5.26
N TYR A 533 14.72 6.93 5.15
CA TYR A 533 14.61 5.82 4.23
C TYR A 533 14.82 4.49 4.95
N PHE A 534 14.12 3.45 4.51
CA PHE A 534 14.24 2.11 5.06
C PHE A 534 15.59 1.47 4.72
N ALA A 535 16.00 0.52 5.57
CA ALA A 535 17.18 -0.31 5.32
C ALA A 535 16.99 -1.17 4.05
N TYR A 536 18.05 -1.33 3.26
CA TYR A 536 18.06 -2.38 2.24
C TYR A 536 18.01 -3.74 2.92
N PRO A 537 17.15 -4.67 2.45
CA PRO A 537 16.99 -5.97 3.09
C PRO A 537 18.28 -6.77 3.14
N LYS A 538 18.44 -7.57 4.21
CA LYS A 538 19.60 -8.44 4.39
C LYS A 538 19.90 -9.29 3.14
N VAL A 539 18.87 -9.88 2.55
CA VAL A 539 19.02 -10.73 1.36
C VAL A 539 19.56 -9.96 0.16
N ALA A 540 19.24 -8.69 0.02
CA ALA A 540 19.74 -7.85 -1.06
C ALA A 540 21.22 -7.51 -0.85
N ILE A 541 21.60 -7.11 0.36
CA ILE A 541 23.00 -6.79 0.73
C ILE A 541 23.89 -8.03 0.63
N ASP A 542 23.45 -9.19 1.16
CA ASP A 542 24.26 -10.42 1.15
C ASP A 542 24.52 -10.93 -0.28
N ARG A 543 23.58 -10.72 -1.21
CA ARG A 543 23.68 -11.19 -2.60
C ARG A 543 24.33 -10.20 -3.57
N ASN A 544 24.38 -8.94 -3.17
CA ASN A 544 24.88 -7.86 -4.02
C ASN A 544 25.93 -7.02 -3.29
N PRO A 545 27.21 -7.33 -3.43
CA PRO A 545 28.30 -6.61 -2.75
C PRO A 545 28.48 -5.16 -3.23
N ASN A 546 27.85 -4.78 -4.33
CA ASN A 546 27.90 -3.40 -4.85
C ASN A 546 26.83 -2.51 -4.23
N LEU A 547 25.82 -3.09 -3.54
CA LEU A 547 24.76 -2.34 -2.90
C LEU A 547 25.22 -1.80 -1.55
N GLN A 548 25.21 -0.47 -1.41
CA GLN A 548 25.57 0.23 -0.18
C GLN A 548 24.34 0.43 0.70
N GLN A 549 24.43 0.08 1.97
CA GLN A 549 23.34 0.17 2.94
C GLN A 549 22.94 1.62 3.25
N ASN A 550 21.66 1.85 3.48
CA ASN A 550 21.12 3.08 4.03
C ASN A 550 21.49 3.25 5.52
N PRO A 551 21.55 4.49 6.05
CA PRO A 551 21.85 4.74 7.47
C PRO A 551 20.95 3.97 8.44
N SER A 552 19.69 3.73 8.08
CA SER A 552 18.73 2.97 8.90
C SER A 552 19.09 1.48 9.06
N GLY A 553 19.92 0.94 8.20
CA GLY A 553 20.39 -0.45 8.27
C GLY A 553 21.75 -0.62 8.96
N LEU A 554 22.36 0.50 9.39
CA LEU A 554 23.66 0.53 10.07
C LEU A 554 23.47 0.69 11.61
#